data_aa972558a279f35ff2bfe040e894cf20
#
_entry.id   aa972558a279f35ff2bfe040e894cf20
#
_cell.length_a   1.000
_cell.length_b   1.000
_cell.length_c   1.000
_cell.angle_alpha   90.00
_cell.angle_beta   90.00
_cell.angle_gamma   90.00
#
_symmetry.space_group_name_H-M   'P 1'
#
loop_
_entity.id
_entity.type
_entity.pdbx_description
1 polymer ?
#
loop_
_entity_poly.entity_id
_entity_poly.type
_entity_poly.pdbx_seq_one_letter_code
_entity_poly.pdbx_strand_id
1 'polypeptide(L)'
;MGTNDRVRTTPERIRLPESGECGAKKAERIPIEGRSKAQRATEIIQELIGQFSLATLLEILDLSRSTYYYQVKRLAAQEDQDMALKELIQSIYDEHHGNYGYRRIHLELRNRGFIVNHKKIQRLMKRLGLKARIRRKRKYSSYRGEIGKKADNLINRQFSASKPYEKCYTDVTEFALAEGKLYLSPVLDGYNSEIIDFTVSRSPDLKQVQSMLEKAFPAKSYSGTILHSDQGWQYQHQSYHHFLENKGIRPSMSRKGNSPDNGMMESFFGILKSEMFYGLETSYQSLDELEQAIADYIFYYNNKRIKTKLKGLSPVQYRTKSFG
;
A
#
# COMPACT_ATOMS: atom_id res chain seq x y z
N MET A 1 -27.92 42.55 -11.75
CA MET A 1 -26.68 42.40 -12.52
C MET A 1 -25.58 43.17 -11.78
N GLY A 2 -24.77 42.50 -11.01
CA GLY A 2 -23.69 43.08 -10.22
C GLY A 2 -22.46 42.20 -10.38
N THR A 3 -21.49 42.66 -11.12
CA THR A 3 -20.22 42.03 -11.39
C THR A 3 -19.30 42.19 -10.20
N ASN A 4 -18.91 41.08 -9.59
CA ASN A 4 -17.97 41.03 -8.49
C ASN A 4 -16.54 40.95 -9.03
N ASP A 5 -15.91 42.12 -9.24
CA ASP A 5 -14.49 42.23 -9.54
C ASP A 5 -13.66 41.93 -8.29
N ARG A 6 -13.14 40.71 -8.22
CA ARG A 6 -12.05 40.37 -7.27
C ARG A 6 -10.74 40.95 -7.79
N VAL A 7 -10.34 42.08 -7.24
CA VAL A 7 -8.99 42.66 -7.41
C VAL A 7 -7.96 41.64 -6.94
N ARG A 8 -7.23 41.04 -7.87
CA ARG A 8 -5.99 40.27 -7.58
C ARG A 8 -4.89 41.28 -7.29
N THR A 9 -4.59 41.51 -6.03
CA THR A 9 -3.37 42.23 -5.62
C THR A 9 -2.16 41.38 -5.96
N THR A 10 -1.46 41.77 -7.01
CA THR A 10 -0.12 41.27 -7.36
C THR A 10 0.86 41.70 -6.28
N PRO A 11 1.72 40.81 -5.69
CA PRO A 11 2.71 41.24 -4.72
C PRO A 11 3.74 42.13 -5.41
N GLU A 12 3.99 43.33 -4.85
CA GLU A 12 5.01 44.26 -5.31
C GLU A 12 6.37 43.57 -5.40
N ARG A 13 7.02 43.66 -6.55
CA ARG A 13 8.39 43.20 -6.77
C ARG A 13 9.36 44.07 -5.94
N ILE A 14 9.98 43.46 -4.95
CA ILE A 14 11.11 44.09 -4.23
C ILE A 14 12.29 44.16 -5.20
N ARG A 15 12.66 45.37 -5.66
CA ARG A 15 13.89 45.58 -6.43
C ARG A 15 15.08 45.55 -5.49
N LEU A 16 15.93 44.56 -5.66
CA LEU A 16 17.20 44.44 -4.94
C LEU A 16 18.35 45.04 -5.76
N PRO A 17 19.41 45.60 -5.14
CA PRO A 17 20.66 45.88 -5.83
C PRO A 17 21.24 44.58 -6.41
N GLU A 18 22.11 44.66 -7.42
CA GLU A 18 22.61 43.53 -8.20
C GLU A 18 23.12 42.32 -7.35
N SER A 19 23.61 42.56 -6.13
CA SER A 19 24.01 41.54 -5.16
C SER A 19 22.82 40.86 -4.44
N GLY A 20 21.60 41.35 -4.57
CA GLY A 20 20.39 40.87 -3.86
C GLY A 20 19.46 39.97 -4.68
N GLU A 21 19.68 39.86 -6.00
CA GLU A 21 18.79 39.05 -6.88
C GLU A 21 18.70 37.54 -6.53
N CYS A 22 19.78 37.02 -5.93
CA CYS A 22 19.83 35.62 -5.51
C CYS A 22 18.86 35.31 -4.34
N GLY A 23 18.74 36.27 -3.40
CA GLY A 23 17.82 36.14 -2.25
C GLY A 23 16.36 36.26 -2.62
N ALA A 24 16.01 37.14 -3.60
CA ALA A 24 14.64 37.33 -4.07
C ALA A 24 14.16 36.14 -4.91
N LYS A 25 15.01 35.59 -5.81
CA LYS A 25 14.69 34.40 -6.61
C LYS A 25 14.48 33.15 -5.75
N LYS A 26 15.15 33.05 -4.58
CA LYS A 26 14.97 31.94 -3.65
C LYS A 26 13.69 32.08 -2.81
N ALA A 27 13.26 33.31 -2.49
CA ALA A 27 12.00 33.57 -1.80
C ALA A 27 10.77 33.16 -2.60
N GLU A 28 10.80 33.29 -3.94
CA GLU A 28 9.69 32.90 -4.84
C GLU A 28 9.53 31.38 -5.01
N ARG A 29 10.56 30.56 -4.69
CA ARG A 29 10.56 29.11 -4.89
C ARG A 29 10.03 28.29 -3.70
N ILE A 30 9.69 28.92 -2.58
CA ILE A 30 9.24 28.20 -1.39
C ILE A 30 7.71 28.03 -1.41
N PRO A 31 7.17 26.80 -1.38
CA PRO A 31 5.73 26.54 -1.40
C PRO A 31 4.99 27.22 -0.25
N ILE A 32 3.81 27.77 -0.53
CA ILE A 32 3.02 28.69 0.32
C ILE A 32 2.32 28.00 1.50
N GLU A 33 2.43 26.70 1.70
CA GLU A 33 1.60 25.98 2.67
C GLU A 33 2.15 26.00 4.10
N GLY A 34 1.45 26.65 5.02
CA GLY A 34 1.50 26.40 6.47
C GLY A 34 2.60 27.10 7.28
N ARG A 35 3.44 28.00 6.72
CA ARG A 35 4.51 28.70 7.44
C ARG A 35 4.23 30.19 7.56
N SER A 36 4.56 30.78 8.73
CA SER A 36 4.47 32.24 8.91
C SER A 36 5.50 32.98 8.03
N LYS A 37 5.22 34.25 7.69
CA LYS A 37 6.18 35.14 6.97
C LYS A 37 7.54 35.14 7.66
N ALA A 38 7.57 35.26 9.00
CA ALA A 38 8.78 35.27 9.80
C ALA A 38 9.58 33.95 9.75
N GLN A 39 8.91 32.79 9.73
CA GLN A 39 9.61 31.52 9.58
C GLN A 39 10.31 31.38 8.23
N ARG A 40 9.63 31.76 7.15
CA ARG A 40 10.19 31.72 5.79
C ARG A 40 11.38 32.65 5.64
N ALA A 41 11.24 33.88 6.15
CA ALA A 41 12.33 34.83 6.14
C ALA A 41 13.55 34.29 6.92
N THR A 42 13.35 33.66 8.08
CA THR A 42 14.43 33.08 8.89
C THR A 42 15.13 31.93 8.13
N GLU A 43 14.42 31.06 7.47
CA GLU A 43 15.01 29.96 6.67
C GLU A 43 15.86 30.50 5.51
N ILE A 44 15.37 31.54 4.80
CA ILE A 44 16.12 32.20 3.71
C ILE A 44 17.41 32.85 4.28
N ILE A 45 17.31 33.52 5.42
CA ILE A 45 18.49 34.14 6.09
C ILE A 45 19.53 33.07 6.45
N GLN A 46 19.10 31.93 7.01
CA GLN A 46 20.01 30.83 7.37
C GLN A 46 20.75 30.26 6.18
N GLU A 47 20.09 30.19 5.00
CA GLU A 47 20.72 29.69 3.77
C GLU A 47 21.72 30.71 3.15
N LEU A 48 21.51 32.02 3.36
CA LEU A 48 22.29 33.09 2.72
C LEU A 48 23.32 33.75 3.64
N ILE A 49 23.30 33.47 4.93
CA ILE A 49 24.19 34.13 5.93
C ILE A 49 25.67 33.90 5.65
N GLY A 50 26.06 32.89 4.89
CA GLY A 50 27.44 32.66 4.43
C GLY A 50 27.88 33.57 3.27
N GLN A 51 26.92 34.23 2.60
CA GLN A 51 27.18 35.07 1.41
C GLN A 51 26.90 36.53 1.67
N PHE A 52 26.03 36.88 2.62
CA PHE A 52 25.61 38.25 2.92
C PHE A 52 25.60 38.48 4.42
N SER A 53 25.74 39.76 4.83
CA SER A 53 25.70 40.12 6.25
C SER A 53 24.28 39.88 6.82
N LEU A 54 24.20 39.45 8.08
CA LEU A 54 22.91 39.26 8.76
C LEU A 54 22.10 40.56 8.80
N ALA A 55 22.74 41.72 8.98
CA ALA A 55 22.07 43.01 9.04
C ALA A 55 21.33 43.32 7.70
N THR A 56 22.02 43.16 6.58
CA THR A 56 21.48 43.35 5.24
C THR A 56 20.30 42.41 4.95
N LEU A 57 20.42 41.12 5.33
CA LEU A 57 19.36 40.13 5.09
C LEU A 57 18.10 40.42 5.93
N LEU A 58 18.29 40.89 7.19
CA LEU A 58 17.17 41.26 8.05
C LEU A 58 16.41 42.47 7.52
N GLU A 59 17.15 43.48 7.01
CA GLU A 59 16.56 44.68 6.40
C GLU A 59 15.78 44.34 5.13
N ILE A 60 16.38 43.57 4.20
CA ILE A 60 15.75 43.15 2.95
C ILE A 60 14.46 42.35 3.16
N LEU A 61 14.44 41.48 4.18
CA LEU A 61 13.30 40.60 4.47
C LEU A 61 12.33 41.18 5.52
N ASP A 62 12.54 42.41 5.92
CA ASP A 62 11.72 43.14 6.91
C ASP A 62 11.47 42.25 8.16
N LEU A 63 12.57 41.75 8.76
CA LEU A 63 12.54 40.91 9.94
C LEU A 63 13.36 41.48 11.09
N SER A 64 12.74 41.67 12.25
CA SER A 64 13.47 42.12 13.42
C SER A 64 14.48 41.08 13.91
N ARG A 65 15.61 41.54 14.46
CA ARG A 65 16.68 40.66 14.97
C ARG A 65 16.18 39.75 16.08
N SER A 66 15.31 40.24 16.96
CA SER A 66 14.69 39.43 18.02
C SER A 66 13.82 38.31 17.47
N THR A 67 12.98 38.64 16.47
CA THR A 67 12.13 37.65 15.79
C THR A 67 12.98 36.60 15.07
N TYR A 68 14.08 37.01 14.43
CA TYR A 68 15.00 36.08 13.79
C TYR A 68 15.53 35.03 14.77
N TYR A 69 16.16 35.46 15.89
CA TYR A 69 16.72 34.54 16.86
C TYR A 69 15.67 33.69 17.57
N TYR A 70 14.48 34.26 17.83
CA TYR A 70 13.34 33.49 18.34
C TYR A 70 12.95 32.36 17.37
N GLN A 71 12.85 32.69 16.08
CA GLN A 71 12.51 31.69 15.08
C GLN A 71 13.62 30.63 14.88
N VAL A 72 14.89 31.03 14.90
CA VAL A 72 16.05 30.11 14.85
C VAL A 72 15.97 29.10 15.99
N LYS A 73 15.79 29.56 17.24
CA LYS A 73 15.68 28.70 18.42
C LYS A 73 14.45 27.77 18.29
N ARG A 74 13.33 28.29 17.81
CA ARG A 74 12.13 27.53 17.63
C ARG A 74 12.25 26.45 16.51
N LEU A 75 12.91 26.79 15.42
CA LEU A 75 13.16 25.86 14.32
C LEU A 75 14.12 24.76 14.76
N ALA A 76 15.19 25.07 15.45
CA ALA A 76 16.12 24.09 16.00
C ALA A 76 15.42 23.12 16.98
N ALA A 77 14.67 23.66 17.95
CA ALA A 77 13.91 22.83 18.88
C ALA A 77 12.85 21.92 18.18
N GLN A 78 12.22 22.41 17.10
CA GLN A 78 11.28 21.62 16.32
C GLN A 78 12.00 20.56 15.47
N GLU A 79 13.22 20.83 15.03
CA GLU A 79 14.04 19.89 14.26
C GLU A 79 14.49 18.72 15.13
N ASP A 80 14.93 18.97 16.36
CA ASP A 80 15.26 17.95 17.35
C ASP A 80 14.06 17.08 17.71
N GLN A 81 12.89 17.69 17.93
CA GLN A 81 11.65 16.94 18.20
C GLN A 81 11.20 16.09 16.99
N ASP A 82 11.45 16.56 15.77
CA ASP A 82 11.10 15.82 14.55
C ASP A 82 12.16 14.74 14.21
N MET A 83 13.38 14.80 14.76
CA MET A 83 14.47 13.89 14.40
C MET A 83 14.17 12.44 14.81
N ALA A 84 13.84 12.20 16.07
CA ALA A 84 13.43 10.87 16.55
C ALA A 84 12.22 10.32 15.79
N LEU A 85 11.26 11.17 15.43
CA LEU A 85 10.09 10.75 14.64
C LEU A 85 10.45 10.45 13.19
N LYS A 86 11.40 11.18 12.58
CA LYS A 86 11.91 10.89 11.23
C LYS A 86 12.62 9.53 11.20
N GLU A 87 13.47 9.24 12.17
CA GLU A 87 14.15 7.94 12.30
C GLU A 87 13.16 6.79 12.45
N LEU A 88 12.15 6.96 13.29
CA LEU A 88 11.10 5.97 13.46
C LEU A 88 10.27 5.75 12.19
N ILE A 89 9.92 6.83 11.47
CA ILE A 89 9.22 6.74 10.17
C ILE A 89 10.10 6.01 9.15
N GLN A 90 11.39 6.30 9.10
CA GLN A 90 12.35 5.62 8.22
C GLN A 90 12.44 4.15 8.56
N SER A 91 12.63 3.80 9.83
CA SER A 91 12.69 2.41 10.29
C SER A 91 11.45 1.60 9.92
N ILE A 92 10.23 2.16 10.11
CA ILE A 92 8.99 1.49 9.71
C ILE A 92 8.92 1.35 8.18
N TYR A 93 9.35 2.36 7.43
CA TYR A 93 9.34 2.31 5.98
C TYR A 93 10.26 1.21 5.44
N ASP A 94 11.45 1.07 6.01
CA ASP A 94 12.45 0.06 5.62
C ASP A 94 12.01 -1.35 6.06
N GLU A 95 11.48 -1.52 7.28
CA GLU A 95 10.91 -2.78 7.77
C GLU A 95 9.84 -3.35 6.83
N HIS A 96 9.10 -2.46 6.17
CA HIS A 96 8.05 -2.83 5.22
C HIS A 96 8.47 -2.63 3.75
N HIS A 97 9.79 -2.65 3.48
CA HIS A 97 10.37 -2.62 2.12
C HIS A 97 9.85 -1.49 1.22
N GLY A 98 9.56 -0.32 1.79
CA GLY A 98 9.01 0.81 1.05
C GLY A 98 7.55 0.67 0.61
N ASN A 99 6.82 -0.33 1.10
CA ASN A 99 5.43 -0.59 0.71
C ASN A 99 4.42 0.27 1.46
N TYR A 100 4.84 0.98 2.52
CA TYR A 100 3.94 1.78 3.34
C TYR A 100 3.95 3.27 2.94
N GLY A 101 2.77 3.78 2.57
CA GLY A 101 2.53 5.22 2.49
C GLY A 101 2.11 5.79 3.85
N TYR A 102 2.01 7.12 3.95
CA TYR A 102 1.77 7.83 5.20
C TYR A 102 0.57 7.31 6.02
N ARG A 103 -0.48 6.78 5.37
CA ARG A 103 -1.66 6.23 6.08
C ARG A 103 -1.32 4.97 6.87
N ARG A 104 -0.51 4.07 6.30
CA ARG A 104 -0.07 2.86 7.01
C ARG A 104 0.99 3.19 8.04
N ILE A 105 1.95 4.06 7.74
CA ILE A 105 2.93 4.53 8.73
C ILE A 105 2.23 5.20 9.91
N HIS A 106 1.19 6.01 9.68
CA HIS A 106 0.39 6.58 10.76
C HIS A 106 -0.28 5.53 11.66
N LEU A 107 -0.88 4.50 11.05
CA LEU A 107 -1.50 3.41 11.81
C LEU A 107 -0.47 2.57 12.56
N GLU A 108 0.68 2.31 11.96
CA GLU A 108 1.76 1.57 12.58
C GLU A 108 2.40 2.33 13.75
N LEU A 109 2.62 3.63 13.62
CA LEU A 109 3.02 4.49 14.73
C LEU A 109 2.01 4.43 15.88
N ARG A 110 0.72 4.48 15.56
CA ARG A 110 -0.34 4.34 16.56
C ARG A 110 -0.33 2.97 17.26
N ASN A 111 -0.09 1.90 16.51
CA ASN A 111 0.06 0.55 17.07
C ASN A 111 1.26 0.46 18.04
N ARG A 112 2.33 1.23 17.78
CA ARG A 112 3.52 1.37 18.64
C ARG A 112 3.35 2.38 19.79
N GLY A 113 2.14 2.95 19.98
CA GLY A 113 1.81 3.89 21.06
C GLY A 113 2.10 5.37 20.75
N PHE A 114 2.51 5.72 19.53
CA PHE A 114 2.78 7.11 19.15
C PHE A 114 1.54 7.79 18.58
N ILE A 115 1.06 8.83 19.26
CA ILE A 115 -0.08 9.64 18.80
C ILE A 115 0.46 10.85 18.01
N VAL A 116 0.48 10.74 16.69
CA VAL A 116 0.99 11.78 15.78
C VAL A 116 -0.05 12.08 14.70
N ASN A 117 -0.24 13.37 14.38
CA ASN A 117 -1.17 13.77 13.33
C ASN A 117 -0.70 13.25 11.96
N HIS A 118 -1.60 12.64 11.19
CA HIS A 118 -1.30 12.08 9.87
C HIS A 118 -0.73 13.11 8.86
N LYS A 119 -1.13 14.40 8.96
CA LYS A 119 -0.57 15.48 8.14
C LYS A 119 0.91 15.74 8.47
N LYS A 120 1.31 15.62 9.76
CA LYS A 120 2.72 15.73 10.17
C LYS A 120 3.54 14.59 9.56
N ILE A 121 3.05 13.35 9.61
CA ILE A 121 3.73 12.19 9.02
C ILE A 121 3.86 12.35 7.50
N GLN A 122 2.81 12.77 6.81
CA GLN A 122 2.84 13.02 5.36
C GLN A 122 3.90 14.07 4.99
N ARG A 123 4.00 15.16 5.77
CA ARG A 123 5.01 16.21 5.58
C ARG A 123 6.43 15.68 5.80
N LEU A 124 6.65 14.88 6.86
CA LEU A 124 7.96 14.31 7.17
C LEU A 124 8.40 13.31 6.12
N MET A 125 7.52 12.40 5.68
CA MET A 125 7.80 11.47 4.59
C MET A 125 8.17 12.20 3.29
N LYS A 126 7.49 13.32 2.97
CA LYS A 126 7.85 14.15 1.81
C LYS A 126 9.24 14.75 1.94
N ARG A 127 9.63 15.23 3.16
CA ARG A 127 10.99 15.75 3.43
C ARG A 127 12.07 14.69 3.31
N LEU A 128 11.77 13.45 3.75
CA LEU A 128 12.66 12.30 3.66
C LEU A 128 12.69 11.66 2.25
N GLY A 129 11.89 12.17 1.29
CA GLY A 129 11.79 11.59 -0.04
C GLY A 129 11.09 10.23 -0.11
N LEU A 130 10.43 9.80 0.97
CA LEU A 130 9.81 8.49 1.09
C LEU A 130 8.48 8.43 0.32
N LYS A 131 8.40 7.49 -0.62
CA LYS A 131 7.20 7.25 -1.43
C LYS A 131 6.89 5.76 -1.45
N ALA A 132 5.63 5.41 -1.15
CA ALA A 132 5.20 4.00 -1.28
C ALA A 132 5.28 3.54 -2.74
N ARG A 133 5.57 2.24 -2.93
CA ARG A 133 5.43 1.61 -4.25
C ARG A 133 3.98 1.73 -4.72
N ILE A 134 3.79 2.20 -5.97
CA ILE A 134 2.48 2.42 -6.56
C ILE A 134 2.20 1.29 -7.53
N ARG A 135 1.05 0.62 -7.35
CA ARG A 135 0.55 -0.37 -8.29
C ARG A 135 0.33 0.27 -9.67
N ARG A 136 1.05 -0.20 -10.68
CA ARG A 136 0.81 0.20 -12.07
C ARG A 136 -0.35 -0.64 -12.63
N LYS A 137 -1.32 0.04 -13.27
CA LYS A 137 -2.42 -0.64 -13.97
C LYS A 137 -1.84 -1.38 -15.18
N ARG A 138 -1.96 -2.71 -15.23
CA ARG A 138 -1.59 -3.52 -16.41
C ARG A 138 -2.85 -4.01 -17.10
N LYS A 139 -2.78 -4.18 -18.43
CA LYS A 139 -3.86 -4.84 -19.18
C LYS A 139 -3.90 -6.32 -18.77
N TYR A 140 -5.07 -6.80 -18.42
CA TYR A 140 -5.32 -8.19 -18.09
C TYR A 140 -5.84 -8.91 -19.34
N SER A 141 -5.37 -10.14 -19.60
CA SER A 141 -5.88 -11.04 -20.62
C SER A 141 -6.45 -12.26 -19.92
N SER A 142 -7.75 -12.50 -20.05
CA SER A 142 -8.39 -13.69 -19.50
C SER A 142 -8.36 -14.84 -20.50
N TYR A 143 -8.17 -16.06 -20.00
CA TYR A 143 -8.26 -17.29 -20.79
C TYR A 143 -9.70 -17.51 -21.29
N ARG A 144 -9.86 -17.89 -22.56
CA ARG A 144 -11.15 -18.21 -23.19
C ARG A 144 -11.25 -19.72 -23.43
N GLY A 145 -11.60 -20.48 -22.40
CA GLY A 145 -11.89 -21.91 -22.54
C GLY A 145 -13.32 -22.24 -22.10
N GLU A 146 -13.96 -23.20 -22.75
CA GLU A 146 -15.28 -23.72 -22.35
C GLU A 146 -15.20 -25.24 -22.26
N ILE A 147 -15.06 -25.77 -21.04
CA ILE A 147 -15.18 -27.22 -20.80
C ILE A 147 -15.56 -27.41 -19.32
N GLY A 148 -16.78 -27.98 -19.05
CA GLY A 148 -17.13 -28.47 -17.72
C GLY A 148 -18.36 -27.84 -17.07
N LYS A 149 -18.63 -28.25 -15.82
CA LYS A 149 -19.80 -27.82 -15.03
C LYS A 149 -19.53 -26.41 -14.41
N LYS A 150 -20.41 -25.45 -14.68
CA LYS A 150 -20.36 -24.10 -14.12
C LYS A 150 -21.29 -24.00 -12.93
N ALA A 151 -20.84 -23.29 -11.90
CA ALA A 151 -21.65 -22.95 -10.74
C ALA A 151 -22.20 -21.51 -10.87
N ASP A 152 -23.32 -21.24 -10.21
CA ASP A 152 -23.92 -19.90 -10.16
C ASP A 152 -23.05 -18.91 -9.36
N ASN A 153 -23.15 -17.62 -9.66
CA ASN A 153 -22.51 -16.58 -8.87
C ASN A 153 -23.31 -16.29 -7.61
N LEU A 154 -22.92 -16.90 -6.49
CA LEU A 154 -23.56 -16.70 -5.19
C LEU A 154 -23.07 -15.44 -4.47
N ILE A 155 -21.92 -14.88 -4.86
CA ILE A 155 -21.30 -13.71 -4.21
C ILE A 155 -21.95 -12.40 -4.65
N ASN A 156 -22.28 -12.26 -5.94
CA ASN A 156 -22.88 -11.04 -6.50
C ASN A 156 -22.16 -9.75 -6.08
N ARG A 157 -20.82 -9.78 -6.04
CA ARG A 157 -19.93 -8.68 -5.56
C ARG A 157 -20.10 -8.29 -4.10
N GLN A 158 -20.82 -9.03 -3.29
CA GLN A 158 -20.90 -8.88 -1.85
C GLN A 158 -19.75 -9.63 -1.18
N PHE A 159 -18.55 -9.07 -1.28
CA PHE A 159 -17.29 -9.74 -0.90
C PHE A 159 -17.06 -9.86 0.61
N SER A 160 -17.71 -9.04 1.43
CA SER A 160 -17.53 -9.09 2.89
C SER A 160 -18.17 -10.32 3.49
N ALA A 161 -17.49 -10.91 4.45
CA ALA A 161 -17.95 -12.00 5.28
C ALA A 161 -18.08 -11.54 6.74
N SER A 162 -19.01 -12.12 7.50
CA SER A 162 -19.27 -11.79 8.90
C SER A 162 -18.41 -12.62 9.85
N LYS A 163 -17.93 -13.78 9.42
CA LYS A 163 -17.10 -14.72 10.17
C LYS A 163 -16.09 -15.42 9.27
N PRO A 164 -15.01 -15.98 9.85
CA PRO A 164 -14.05 -16.78 9.09
C PRO A 164 -14.72 -17.94 8.35
N TYR A 165 -14.18 -18.28 7.20
CA TYR A 165 -14.66 -19.35 6.31
C TYR A 165 -16.09 -19.20 5.77
N GLU A 166 -16.78 -18.07 5.99
CA GLU A 166 -18.12 -17.85 5.40
C GLU A 166 -18.04 -17.71 3.87
N LYS A 167 -17.09 -16.91 3.40
CA LYS A 167 -16.81 -16.70 1.98
C LYS A 167 -15.32 -16.78 1.75
N CYS A 168 -14.89 -17.75 0.97
CA CYS A 168 -13.51 -17.93 0.55
C CYS A 168 -13.38 -17.68 -0.95
N TYR A 169 -12.21 -17.25 -1.37
CA TYR A 169 -11.90 -16.89 -2.75
C TYR A 169 -10.64 -17.61 -3.20
N THR A 170 -10.64 -18.11 -4.43
CA THR A 170 -9.46 -18.75 -5.03
C THR A 170 -9.31 -18.34 -6.49
N ASP A 171 -8.08 -18.39 -6.98
CA ASP A 171 -7.72 -18.15 -8.38
C ASP A 171 -6.28 -18.60 -8.58
N VAL A 172 -5.84 -18.75 -9.83
CA VAL A 172 -4.46 -19.09 -10.16
C VAL A 172 -3.79 -17.89 -10.83
N THR A 173 -2.58 -17.55 -10.39
CA THR A 173 -1.79 -16.51 -11.02
C THR A 173 -0.40 -17.00 -11.42
N GLU A 174 0.08 -16.53 -12.57
CA GLU A 174 1.39 -16.88 -13.15
C GLU A 174 2.45 -15.84 -12.76
N PHE A 175 3.66 -16.34 -12.47
CA PHE A 175 4.90 -15.58 -12.38
C PHE A 175 5.86 -16.11 -13.43
N ALA A 176 6.43 -15.25 -14.27
CA ALA A 176 7.34 -15.64 -15.34
C ALA A 176 8.72 -15.03 -15.13
N LEU A 177 9.75 -15.88 -15.11
CA LEU A 177 11.16 -15.52 -15.17
C LEU A 177 11.75 -16.02 -16.52
N ALA A 178 12.98 -15.65 -16.81
CA ALA A 178 13.70 -16.16 -17.99
C ALA A 178 13.84 -17.69 -17.97
N GLU A 179 14.01 -18.29 -16.79
CA GLU A 179 14.17 -19.73 -16.57
C GLU A 179 12.87 -20.52 -16.76
N GLY A 180 11.69 -19.90 -16.55
CA GLY A 180 10.40 -20.58 -16.63
C GLY A 180 9.29 -19.86 -15.90
N LYS A 181 8.26 -20.64 -15.49
CA LYS A 181 7.06 -20.11 -14.88
C LYS A 181 6.74 -20.80 -13.57
N LEU A 182 6.18 -20.03 -12.62
CA LEU A 182 5.53 -20.54 -11.42
C LEU A 182 4.06 -20.12 -11.41
N TYR A 183 3.23 -20.99 -10.88
CA TYR A 183 1.80 -20.79 -10.71
C TYR A 183 1.44 -20.84 -9.24
N LEU A 184 0.86 -19.77 -8.71
CA LEU A 184 0.39 -19.68 -7.33
C LEU A 184 -1.13 -19.85 -7.29
N SER A 185 -1.60 -20.79 -6.48
CA SER A 185 -3.02 -21.04 -6.20
C SER A 185 -3.26 -20.89 -4.69
N PRO A 186 -3.81 -19.76 -4.21
CA PRO A 186 -4.14 -19.54 -2.80
C PRO A 186 -5.64 -19.64 -2.54
N VAL A 187 -6.01 -19.85 -1.27
CA VAL A 187 -7.35 -19.61 -0.74
C VAL A 187 -7.32 -18.39 0.17
N LEU A 188 -8.15 -17.39 -0.13
CA LEU A 188 -8.28 -16.15 0.62
C LEU A 188 -9.60 -16.14 1.39
N ASP A 189 -9.55 -15.86 2.70
CA ASP A 189 -10.74 -15.65 3.53
C ASP A 189 -11.32 -14.24 3.33
N GLY A 190 -12.58 -14.15 2.99
CA GLY A 190 -13.31 -12.89 2.81
C GLY A 190 -13.49 -12.07 4.10
N TYR A 191 -13.42 -12.72 5.26
CA TYR A 191 -13.60 -12.05 6.55
C TYR A 191 -12.47 -11.06 6.86
N ASN A 192 -11.24 -11.53 6.84
CA ASN A 192 -10.05 -10.74 7.19
C ASN A 192 -9.05 -10.59 6.04
N SER A 193 -9.33 -11.17 4.89
CA SER A 193 -8.44 -11.26 3.73
C SER A 193 -7.12 -12.01 4.03
N GLU A 194 -7.13 -12.96 4.92
CA GLU A 194 -6.02 -13.87 5.19
C GLU A 194 -5.88 -14.88 4.05
N ILE A 195 -4.67 -15.21 3.68
CA ILE A 195 -4.40 -16.38 2.86
C ILE A 195 -4.38 -17.59 3.79
N ILE A 196 -5.43 -18.42 3.71
CA ILE A 196 -5.62 -19.59 4.56
C ILE A 196 -4.52 -20.62 4.30
N ASP A 197 -4.33 -20.93 3.01
CA ASP A 197 -3.25 -21.78 2.51
C ASP A 197 -3.01 -21.50 1.03
N PHE A 198 -1.92 -22.02 0.49
CA PHE A 198 -1.58 -21.88 -0.92
C PHE A 198 -0.70 -23.04 -1.40
N THR A 199 -0.63 -23.21 -2.73
CA THR A 199 0.36 -24.06 -3.38
C THR A 199 1.03 -23.31 -4.52
N VAL A 200 2.33 -23.58 -4.70
CA VAL A 200 3.11 -23.12 -5.84
C VAL A 200 3.47 -24.34 -6.69
N SER A 201 3.39 -24.22 -8.01
CA SER A 201 3.70 -25.30 -8.95
C SER A 201 4.37 -24.74 -10.20
N ARG A 202 5.14 -25.57 -10.89
CA ARG A 202 5.75 -25.24 -12.19
C ARG A 202 4.78 -25.42 -13.36
N SER A 203 3.62 -26.06 -13.12
CA SER A 203 2.52 -26.23 -14.09
C SER A 203 1.17 -25.92 -13.45
N PRO A 204 0.22 -25.31 -14.19
CA PRO A 204 -1.13 -25.04 -13.68
C PRO A 204 -2.00 -26.29 -13.84
N ASP A 205 -1.75 -27.32 -13.04
CA ASP A 205 -2.45 -28.59 -13.11
C ASP A 205 -3.53 -28.74 -12.01
N LEU A 206 -4.35 -29.76 -12.15
CA LEU A 206 -5.43 -30.06 -11.22
C LEU A 206 -4.89 -30.49 -9.84
N LYS A 207 -3.73 -31.15 -9.80
CA LYS A 207 -3.09 -31.60 -8.56
C LYS A 207 -2.73 -30.42 -7.66
N GLN A 208 -2.26 -29.29 -8.26
CA GLN A 208 -1.98 -28.06 -7.53
C GLN A 208 -3.23 -27.56 -6.79
N VAL A 209 -4.36 -27.48 -7.47
CA VAL A 209 -5.63 -27.01 -6.89
C VAL A 209 -6.14 -27.99 -5.82
N GLN A 210 -6.06 -29.30 -6.07
CA GLN A 210 -6.45 -30.30 -5.07
C GLN A 210 -5.62 -30.24 -3.80
N SER A 211 -4.28 -30.19 -3.93
CA SER A 211 -3.38 -30.05 -2.78
C SER A 211 -3.64 -28.77 -1.99
N MET A 212 -3.91 -27.66 -2.67
CA MET A 212 -4.27 -26.39 -2.03
C MET A 212 -5.58 -26.52 -1.24
N LEU A 213 -6.61 -27.16 -1.81
CA LEU A 213 -7.90 -27.36 -1.14
C LEU A 213 -7.78 -28.24 0.10
N GLU A 214 -7.02 -29.33 0.01
CA GLU A 214 -6.78 -30.24 1.15
C GLU A 214 -6.11 -29.51 2.32
N LYS A 215 -5.11 -28.67 2.04
CA LYS A 215 -4.42 -27.85 3.03
C LYS A 215 -5.31 -26.74 3.61
N ALA A 216 -6.08 -26.04 2.75
CA ALA A 216 -6.93 -24.95 3.19
C ALA A 216 -8.16 -25.40 4.00
N PHE A 217 -8.65 -26.63 3.73
CA PHE A 217 -9.85 -27.18 4.34
C PHE A 217 -9.58 -28.55 5.03
N PRO A 218 -8.71 -28.60 6.06
CA PRO A 218 -8.34 -29.86 6.72
C PRO A 218 -9.45 -30.47 7.56
N ALA A 219 -10.40 -29.68 8.08
CA ALA A 219 -11.50 -30.20 8.88
C ALA A 219 -12.45 -31.08 8.06
N LYS A 220 -13.19 -31.93 8.76
CA LYS A 220 -14.10 -32.91 8.14
C LYS A 220 -15.25 -32.24 7.38
N SER A 221 -15.74 -31.10 7.84
CA SER A 221 -16.86 -30.37 7.21
C SER A 221 -16.71 -28.85 7.36
N TYR A 222 -17.15 -28.13 6.32
CA TYR A 222 -17.24 -26.67 6.23
C TYR A 222 -18.62 -26.23 5.77
N SER A 223 -19.65 -26.77 6.39
CA SER A 223 -21.06 -26.46 6.04
C SER A 223 -21.33 -24.96 6.12
N GLY A 224 -21.90 -24.42 5.04
CA GLY A 224 -22.22 -22.98 4.93
C GLY A 224 -21.11 -22.13 4.29
N THR A 225 -19.91 -22.67 4.09
CA THR A 225 -18.82 -22.00 3.36
C THR A 225 -19.17 -21.89 1.86
N ILE A 226 -18.90 -20.73 1.28
CA ILE A 226 -18.91 -20.51 -0.16
C ILE A 226 -17.47 -20.38 -0.64
N LEU A 227 -17.03 -21.19 -1.60
CA LEU A 227 -15.76 -21.00 -2.28
C LEU A 227 -16.01 -20.42 -3.68
N HIS A 228 -15.55 -19.21 -3.90
CA HIS A 228 -15.71 -18.48 -5.15
C HIS A 228 -14.42 -18.50 -5.98
N SER A 229 -14.57 -18.82 -7.26
CA SER A 229 -13.47 -18.84 -8.24
C SER A 229 -13.87 -18.13 -9.54
N ASP A 230 -12.93 -18.00 -10.45
CA ASP A 230 -13.22 -17.72 -11.85
C ASP A 230 -13.78 -18.98 -12.57
N GLN A 231 -13.97 -18.90 -13.89
CA GLN A 231 -14.37 -20.05 -14.72
C GLN A 231 -13.17 -20.80 -15.32
N GLY A 232 -12.03 -20.84 -14.63
CA GLY A 232 -10.88 -21.64 -15.04
C GLY A 232 -11.24 -23.13 -15.16
N TRP A 233 -10.62 -23.84 -16.11
CA TRP A 233 -10.93 -25.25 -16.38
C TRP A 233 -10.75 -26.15 -15.14
N GLN A 234 -9.78 -25.83 -14.28
CA GLN A 234 -9.49 -26.57 -13.04
C GLN A 234 -10.66 -26.53 -12.05
N TYR A 235 -11.42 -25.43 -12.02
CA TYR A 235 -12.58 -25.24 -11.15
C TYR A 235 -13.88 -25.84 -11.74
N GLN A 236 -13.88 -26.13 -13.03
CA GLN A 236 -14.98 -26.80 -13.71
C GLN A 236 -14.85 -28.35 -13.69
N HIS A 237 -13.71 -28.85 -13.22
CA HIS A 237 -13.43 -30.28 -13.20
C HIS A 237 -14.26 -31.02 -12.13
N GLN A 238 -14.67 -32.25 -12.43
CA GLN A 238 -15.53 -33.05 -11.54
C GLN A 238 -14.92 -33.32 -10.17
N SER A 239 -13.60 -33.56 -10.10
CA SER A 239 -12.91 -33.79 -8.82
C SER A 239 -12.93 -32.56 -7.90
N TYR A 240 -12.88 -31.33 -8.45
CA TYR A 240 -13.06 -30.12 -7.68
C TYR A 240 -14.45 -30.04 -7.04
N HIS A 241 -15.51 -30.27 -7.81
CA HIS A 241 -16.88 -30.27 -7.31
C HIS A 241 -17.10 -31.37 -6.27
N HIS A 242 -16.58 -32.58 -6.51
CA HIS A 242 -16.69 -33.71 -5.57
C HIS A 242 -15.99 -33.41 -4.23
N PHE A 243 -14.80 -32.78 -4.27
CA PHE A 243 -14.12 -32.35 -3.04
C PHE A 243 -14.98 -31.37 -2.25
N LEU A 244 -15.53 -30.33 -2.90
CA LEU A 244 -16.36 -29.33 -2.22
C LEU A 244 -17.62 -29.94 -1.62
N GLU A 245 -18.29 -30.82 -2.37
CA GLU A 245 -19.50 -31.54 -1.92
C GLU A 245 -19.20 -32.38 -0.66
N ASN A 246 -18.12 -33.15 -0.67
CA ASN A 246 -17.68 -33.96 0.48
C ASN A 246 -17.36 -33.10 1.73
N LYS A 247 -16.95 -31.87 1.54
CA LYS A 247 -16.68 -30.92 2.64
C LYS A 247 -17.88 -30.05 3.01
N GLY A 248 -19.00 -30.15 2.29
CA GLY A 248 -20.18 -29.30 2.48
C GLY A 248 -19.97 -27.83 2.04
N ILE A 249 -18.98 -27.57 1.17
CA ILE A 249 -18.66 -26.26 0.64
C ILE A 249 -19.48 -26.01 -0.63
N ARG A 250 -20.11 -24.85 -0.73
CA ARG A 250 -20.87 -24.46 -1.91
C ARG A 250 -19.95 -23.80 -2.96
N PRO A 251 -19.84 -24.33 -4.17
CA PRO A 251 -19.12 -23.67 -5.26
C PRO A 251 -19.86 -22.41 -5.71
N SER A 252 -19.10 -21.39 -6.08
CA SER A 252 -19.59 -20.17 -6.71
C SER A 252 -18.58 -19.72 -7.76
N MET A 253 -19.05 -19.23 -8.91
CA MET A 253 -18.18 -18.83 -10.01
C MET A 253 -18.52 -17.43 -10.51
N SER A 254 -17.48 -16.69 -10.93
CA SER A 254 -17.63 -15.41 -11.62
C SER A 254 -18.42 -15.59 -12.91
N ARG A 255 -19.16 -14.56 -13.33
CA ARG A 255 -19.78 -14.53 -14.65
C ARG A 255 -18.72 -14.49 -15.76
N LYS A 256 -19.02 -15.10 -16.91
CA LYS A 256 -18.09 -15.16 -18.04
C LYS A 256 -17.61 -13.75 -18.45
N GLY A 257 -16.29 -13.57 -18.51
CA GLY A 257 -15.67 -12.30 -18.91
C GLY A 257 -15.85 -11.14 -17.92
N ASN A 258 -16.32 -11.41 -16.70
CA ASN A 258 -16.58 -10.38 -15.69
C ASN A 258 -15.56 -10.46 -14.54
N SER A 259 -14.35 -9.97 -14.81
CA SER A 259 -13.25 -9.95 -13.84
C SER A 259 -13.57 -9.27 -12.50
N PRO A 260 -14.42 -8.20 -12.44
CA PRO A 260 -14.81 -7.61 -11.16
C PRO A 260 -15.52 -8.57 -10.20
N ASP A 261 -16.05 -9.70 -10.68
CA ASP A 261 -16.70 -10.69 -9.81
C ASP A 261 -15.66 -11.45 -8.95
N ASN A 262 -14.38 -11.52 -9.36
CA ASN A 262 -13.27 -12.07 -8.57
C ASN A 262 -12.35 -10.98 -7.97
N GLY A 263 -12.91 -9.82 -7.63
CA GLY A 263 -12.17 -8.63 -7.21
C GLY A 263 -11.30 -8.83 -5.96
N MET A 264 -11.59 -9.80 -5.09
CA MET A 264 -10.78 -10.12 -3.91
C MET A 264 -9.42 -10.70 -4.35
N MET A 265 -9.42 -11.68 -5.25
CA MET A 265 -8.20 -12.31 -5.74
C MET A 265 -7.40 -11.35 -6.64
N GLU A 266 -8.07 -10.60 -7.52
CA GLU A 266 -7.41 -9.56 -8.32
C GLU A 266 -6.71 -8.51 -7.45
N SER A 267 -7.35 -8.11 -6.35
CA SER A 267 -6.75 -7.17 -5.40
C SER A 267 -5.53 -7.77 -4.70
N PHE A 268 -5.62 -9.02 -4.25
CA PHE A 268 -4.50 -9.72 -3.60
C PHE A 268 -3.32 -9.89 -4.56
N PHE A 269 -3.54 -10.46 -5.74
CA PHE A 269 -2.48 -10.65 -6.74
C PHE A 269 -1.84 -9.34 -7.20
N GLY A 270 -2.66 -8.30 -7.34
CA GLY A 270 -2.12 -7.00 -7.68
C GLY A 270 -1.23 -6.39 -6.59
N ILE A 271 -1.52 -6.64 -5.31
CA ILE A 271 -0.69 -6.23 -4.18
C ILE A 271 0.58 -7.08 -4.14
N LEU A 272 0.45 -8.40 -4.11
CA LEU A 272 1.55 -9.36 -4.10
C LEU A 272 2.58 -9.04 -5.19
N LYS A 273 2.14 -9.02 -6.46
CA LYS A 273 3.04 -8.77 -7.59
C LYS A 273 3.67 -7.37 -7.57
N SER A 274 2.96 -6.36 -7.09
CA SER A 274 3.51 -4.99 -7.02
C SER A 274 4.53 -4.83 -5.90
N GLU A 275 4.36 -5.55 -4.79
CA GLU A 275 5.22 -5.38 -3.61
C GLU A 275 6.45 -6.31 -3.64
N MET A 276 6.40 -7.48 -4.31
CA MET A 276 7.50 -8.42 -4.29
C MET A 276 8.00 -8.92 -5.67
N PHE A 277 7.30 -8.66 -6.77
CA PHE A 277 7.68 -9.22 -8.05
C PHE A 277 7.98 -8.16 -9.12
N TYR A 278 7.03 -7.26 -9.44
CA TYR A 278 7.19 -6.32 -10.54
C TYR A 278 8.32 -5.32 -10.33
N GLY A 279 9.27 -5.33 -11.27
CA GLY A 279 10.50 -4.54 -11.25
C GLY A 279 11.60 -5.15 -10.38
N LEU A 280 11.38 -6.37 -9.88
CA LEU A 280 12.35 -7.19 -9.15
C LEU A 280 12.59 -8.54 -9.85
N GLU A 281 12.08 -8.74 -11.07
CA GLU A 281 12.16 -10.01 -11.78
C GLU A 281 13.60 -10.48 -11.96
N THR A 282 14.52 -9.56 -12.20
CA THR A 282 15.96 -9.85 -12.38
C THR A 282 16.72 -10.10 -11.09
N SER A 283 16.12 -9.85 -9.92
CA SER A 283 16.74 -10.15 -8.62
C SER A 283 16.63 -11.61 -8.23
N TYR A 284 15.70 -12.36 -8.83
CA TYR A 284 15.53 -13.78 -8.58
C TYR A 284 16.42 -14.57 -9.52
N GLN A 285 17.32 -15.39 -8.97
CA GLN A 285 18.29 -16.18 -9.71
C GLN A 285 17.71 -17.52 -10.19
N SER A 286 16.64 -18.01 -9.54
CA SER A 286 16.00 -19.28 -9.86
C SER A 286 14.51 -19.28 -9.55
N LEU A 287 13.79 -20.27 -10.09
CA LEU A 287 12.38 -20.50 -9.74
C LEU A 287 12.22 -20.90 -8.27
N ASP A 288 13.17 -21.62 -7.70
CA ASP A 288 13.13 -22.03 -6.29
C ASP A 288 13.28 -20.82 -5.34
N GLU A 289 14.13 -19.86 -5.69
CA GLU A 289 14.25 -18.60 -4.95
C GLU A 289 12.97 -17.77 -5.03
N LEU A 290 12.33 -17.70 -6.20
CA LEU A 290 11.04 -17.04 -6.37
C LEU A 290 9.92 -17.74 -5.58
N GLU A 291 9.91 -19.08 -5.53
CA GLU A 291 8.95 -19.85 -4.74
C GLU A 291 9.08 -19.53 -3.24
N GLN A 292 10.31 -19.51 -2.72
CA GLN A 292 10.58 -19.13 -1.34
C GLN A 292 10.15 -17.68 -1.07
N ALA A 293 10.45 -16.75 -1.97
CA ALA A 293 10.06 -15.35 -1.82
C ALA A 293 8.54 -15.16 -1.82
N ILE A 294 7.78 -15.96 -2.59
CA ILE A 294 6.32 -15.98 -2.56
C ILE A 294 5.83 -16.46 -1.18
N ALA A 295 6.41 -17.52 -0.64
CA ALA A 295 6.05 -18.06 0.67
C ALA A 295 6.33 -17.04 1.80
N ASP A 296 7.51 -16.44 1.79
CA ASP A 296 7.92 -15.40 2.74
C ASP A 296 7.02 -14.16 2.67
N TYR A 297 6.66 -13.76 1.43
CA TYR A 297 5.73 -12.65 1.26
C TYR A 297 4.33 -12.96 1.79
N ILE A 298 3.79 -14.16 1.58
CA ILE A 298 2.47 -14.55 2.10
C ILE A 298 2.51 -14.60 3.63
N PHE A 299 3.60 -15.08 4.23
CA PHE A 299 3.79 -15.01 5.68
C PHE A 299 3.80 -13.56 6.17
N TYR A 300 4.58 -12.67 5.54
CA TYR A 300 4.59 -11.23 5.83
C TYR A 300 3.20 -10.60 5.68
N TYR A 301 2.51 -10.89 4.57
CA TYR A 301 1.17 -10.38 4.28
C TYR A 301 0.14 -10.76 5.36
N ASN A 302 0.17 -12.00 5.81
CA ASN A 302 -0.75 -12.51 6.82
C ASN A 302 -0.46 -11.97 8.23
N ASN A 303 0.82 -11.90 8.61
CA ASN A 303 1.22 -11.67 9.99
C ASN A 303 1.69 -10.24 10.29
N LYS A 304 2.32 -9.55 9.32
CA LYS A 304 2.97 -8.25 9.54
C LYS A 304 2.34 -7.11 8.76
N ARG A 305 1.84 -7.38 7.55
CA ARG A 305 1.32 -6.35 6.68
C ARG A 305 -0.04 -5.83 7.12
N ILE A 306 -0.06 -4.63 7.72
CA ILE A 306 -1.31 -4.01 8.20
C ILE A 306 -2.21 -3.56 7.05
N LYS A 307 -3.51 -3.60 7.28
CA LYS A 307 -4.56 -3.12 6.37
C LYS A 307 -5.38 -2.01 7.02
N THR A 308 -5.61 -0.93 6.29
CA THR A 308 -6.47 0.18 6.78
C THR A 308 -7.91 -0.28 7.04
N LYS A 309 -8.43 -1.18 6.20
CA LYS A 309 -9.77 -1.78 6.38
C LYS A 309 -9.89 -2.65 7.63
N LEU A 310 -8.78 -3.20 8.11
CA LEU A 310 -8.69 -4.01 9.34
C LEU A 310 -8.23 -3.16 10.54
N LYS A 311 -8.56 -1.87 10.56
CA LYS A 311 -8.23 -0.93 11.65
C LYS A 311 -6.73 -0.83 11.97
N GLY A 312 -5.86 -1.09 10.98
CA GLY A 312 -4.41 -1.08 11.17
C GLY A 312 -3.82 -2.38 11.69
N LEU A 313 -4.56 -3.48 11.62
CA LEU A 313 -4.08 -4.82 11.97
C LEU A 313 -3.71 -5.59 10.70
N SER A 314 -2.86 -6.62 10.86
CA SER A 314 -2.66 -7.63 9.84
C SER A 314 -3.85 -8.60 9.79
N PRO A 315 -4.02 -9.39 8.71
CA PRO A 315 -5.10 -10.38 8.63
C PRO A 315 -5.20 -11.29 9.87
N VAL A 316 -4.09 -11.92 10.27
CA VAL A 316 -4.05 -12.82 11.44
C VAL A 316 -4.33 -12.07 12.74
N GLN A 317 -3.72 -10.89 12.96
CA GLN A 317 -3.98 -10.08 14.14
C GLN A 317 -5.46 -9.68 14.26
N TYR A 318 -6.10 -9.36 13.14
CA TYR A 318 -7.51 -9.00 13.12
C TYR A 318 -8.39 -10.18 13.55
N ARG A 319 -8.13 -11.39 13.01
CA ARG A 319 -8.85 -12.60 13.40
C ARG A 319 -8.67 -12.89 14.88
N THR A 320 -7.43 -12.91 15.39
CA THR A 320 -7.14 -13.19 16.79
C THR A 320 -7.84 -12.23 17.75
N LYS A 321 -7.82 -10.92 17.45
CA LYS A 321 -8.52 -9.90 18.28
C LYS A 321 -10.04 -9.94 18.19
N SER A 322 -10.60 -10.52 17.14
CA SER A 322 -12.07 -10.61 16.99
C SER A 322 -12.68 -11.80 17.72
N PHE A 323 -11.88 -12.80 18.06
CA PHE A 323 -12.31 -14.04 18.70
C PHE A 323 -11.57 -14.35 20.03
N GLY A 324 -10.66 -13.49 20.46
CA GLY A 324 -10.04 -13.46 21.79
C GLY A 324 -10.59 -12.30 22.58
#